data_64055969e97cc4ba86e7790ef4b3de9b
#
_entry.id   64055969e97cc4ba86e7790ef4b3de9b
#
_cell.length_a   1.000
_cell.length_b   1.000
_cell.length_c   1.000
_cell.angle_alpha   90.00
_cell.angle_beta   90.00
_cell.angle_gamma   90.00
#
_symmetry.space_group_name_H-M   'P 1'
#
loop_
_entity.id
_entity.type
_entity.pdbx_description
1 polymer ?
#
loop_
_entity_poly.entity_id
_entity_poly.type
_entity_poly.pdbx_seq_one_letter_code
_entity_poly.pdbx_strand_id
1 'polypeptide(L)'
;MKIAIDAMGGDNAPCEIVKGSFLASKELKDTEILLIGQKGIIERELKKYGANKSINIIQADEVIGNDEPPVKAVRSKRDSSIVKGLEMLRKNDIDAFISAGSTGAFMV
;
A
#
# COMPACT_ATOMS: atom_id res chain seq x y z
N MET A 1 10.82 -5.35 11.75
CA MET A 1 9.37 -4.99 11.61
C MET A 1 9.01 -4.87 10.14
N LYS A 2 7.85 -5.36 9.77
CA LYS A 2 7.33 -5.24 8.40
C LYS A 2 6.09 -4.36 8.41
N ILE A 3 6.13 -3.27 7.66
CA ILE A 3 5.02 -2.34 7.53
C ILE A 3 4.59 -2.32 6.08
N ALA A 4 3.32 -2.62 5.83
CA ALA A 4 2.75 -2.52 4.49
C ALA A 4 2.02 -1.19 4.34
N ILE A 5 2.15 -0.58 3.18
CA ILE A 5 1.54 0.71 2.87
C ILE A 5 0.76 0.57 1.56
N ASP A 6 -0.51 0.98 1.59
CA ASP A 6 -1.34 1.06 0.41
C ASP A 6 -0.82 2.19 -0.48
N ALA A 7 -0.09 1.84 -1.54
CA ALA A 7 0.51 2.83 -2.42
C ALA A 7 -0.49 3.50 -3.36
N MET A 8 -1.68 2.92 -3.51
CA MET A 8 -2.67 3.37 -4.48
C MET A 8 -3.84 4.12 -3.86
N GLY A 9 -3.90 4.18 -2.51
CA GLY A 9 -4.99 4.85 -1.82
C GLY A 9 -4.71 6.31 -1.56
N GLY A 10 -5.78 7.13 -1.58
CA GLY A 10 -5.69 8.56 -1.31
C GLY A 10 -5.61 9.41 -2.56
N ASP A 11 -5.82 10.72 -2.37
CA ASP A 11 -5.94 11.67 -3.49
C ASP A 11 -4.62 11.90 -4.22
N ASN A 12 -3.50 11.73 -3.53
CA ASN A 12 -2.18 11.98 -4.10
C ASN A 12 -1.37 10.71 -4.34
N ALA A 13 -2.05 9.58 -4.40
CA ALA A 13 -1.42 8.30 -4.69
C ALA A 13 -1.17 8.15 -6.21
N PRO A 14 -0.14 7.45 -6.61
CA PRO A 14 0.89 6.85 -5.75
C PRO A 14 2.05 7.77 -5.42
N CYS A 15 2.14 8.92 -6.06
CA CYS A 15 3.30 9.81 -6.03
C CYS A 15 3.75 10.18 -4.61
N GLU A 16 2.85 10.80 -3.83
CA GLU A 16 3.20 11.24 -2.47
C GLU A 16 3.38 10.08 -1.50
N ILE A 17 2.63 9.00 -1.69
CA ILE A 17 2.77 7.80 -0.86
C ILE A 17 4.14 7.16 -1.06
N VAL A 18 4.58 7.01 -2.31
CA VAL A 18 5.89 6.44 -2.62
C VAL A 18 7.00 7.33 -2.09
N LYS A 19 6.89 8.64 -2.28
CA LYS A 19 7.87 9.61 -1.78
C LYS A 19 8.01 9.51 -0.26
N GLY A 20 6.89 9.54 0.46
CA GLY A 20 6.90 9.43 1.92
C GLY A 20 7.47 8.11 2.40
N SER A 21 7.15 7.02 1.73
CA SER A 21 7.68 5.70 2.06
C SER A 21 9.19 5.64 1.87
N PHE A 22 9.70 6.23 0.79
CA PHE A 22 11.14 6.29 0.55
C PHE A 22 11.86 7.09 1.65
N LEU A 23 11.31 8.25 2.03
CA LEU A 23 11.89 9.05 3.10
C LEU A 23 11.89 8.32 4.43
N ALA A 24 10.78 7.64 4.75
CA ALA A 24 10.67 6.85 5.98
C ALA A 24 11.67 5.70 6.01
N SER A 25 11.92 5.06 4.86
CA SER A 25 12.84 3.91 4.78
C SER A 25 14.28 4.30 5.14
N LYS A 26 14.65 5.55 4.92
CA LYS A 26 15.98 6.04 5.26
C LYS A 26 16.16 6.22 6.77
N GLU A 27 15.07 6.49 7.48
CA GLU A 27 15.12 6.74 8.93
C GLU A 27 14.85 5.48 9.75
N LEU A 28 14.06 4.55 9.21
CA LEU A 28 13.65 3.32 9.90
C LEU A 28 14.55 2.16 9.49
N LYS A 29 15.69 2.02 10.13
CA LYS A 29 16.74 1.09 9.71
C LYS A 29 16.39 -0.39 9.85
N ASP A 30 15.60 -0.77 10.84
CA ASP A 30 15.23 -2.17 11.08
C ASP A 30 13.84 -2.49 10.60
N THR A 31 13.33 -1.71 9.64
CA THR A 31 11.97 -1.85 9.14
C THR A 31 11.99 -2.12 7.65
N GLU A 32 11.28 -3.17 7.24
CA GLU A 32 10.99 -3.45 5.84
C GLU A 32 9.66 -2.80 5.46
N ILE A 33 9.65 -2.04 4.37
CA ILE A 33 8.43 -1.41 3.86
C ILE A 33 7.95 -2.18 2.64
N LEU A 34 6.67 -2.56 2.65
CA LEU A 34 6.02 -3.25 1.55
C LEU A 34 4.99 -2.32 0.93
N LEU A 35 5.25 -1.85 -0.28
CA LEU A 35 4.31 -1.01 -1.03
C LEU A 35 3.35 -1.90 -1.81
N ILE A 36 2.07 -1.80 -1.51
CA ILE A 36 1.05 -2.62 -2.15
C ILE A 36 0.35 -1.80 -3.23
N GLY A 37 0.37 -2.29 -4.45
CA GLY A 37 -0.28 -1.62 -5.57
C GLY A 37 0.19 -2.14 -6.91
N GLN A 38 0.01 -1.33 -7.95
CA GLN A 38 0.42 -1.69 -9.31
C GLN A 38 1.92 -1.53 -9.44
N LYS A 39 2.63 -2.65 -9.55
CA LYS A 39 4.09 -2.71 -9.51
C LYS A 39 4.77 -1.78 -10.51
N GLY A 40 4.30 -1.75 -11.76
CA GLY A 40 4.91 -0.91 -12.79
C GLY A 40 4.86 0.58 -12.45
N ILE A 41 3.74 1.04 -11.91
CA ILE A 41 3.57 2.44 -11.51
C ILE A 41 4.46 2.76 -10.31
N ILE A 42 4.49 1.87 -9.31
CA ILE A 42 5.30 2.07 -8.10
C ILE A 42 6.79 2.08 -8.44
N GLU A 43 7.24 1.15 -9.28
CA GLU A 43 8.64 1.10 -9.71
C GLU A 43 9.05 2.38 -10.43
N ARG A 44 8.18 2.92 -11.27
CA ARG A 44 8.44 4.17 -11.99
C ARG A 44 8.64 5.33 -11.02
N GLU A 45 7.81 5.40 -9.97
CA GLU A 45 7.94 6.45 -8.96
C GLU A 45 9.20 6.26 -8.12
N LEU A 46 9.52 5.03 -7.73
CA LEU A 46 10.72 4.74 -6.92
C LEU A 46 12.02 5.07 -7.67
N LYS A 47 12.05 4.94 -8.99
CA LYS A 47 13.25 5.26 -9.78
C LYS A 47 13.68 6.70 -9.62
N LYS A 48 12.77 7.60 -9.27
CA LYS A 48 13.08 9.01 -9.05
C LYS A 48 13.99 9.22 -7.84
N TYR A 49 14.02 8.28 -6.91
CA TYR A 49 14.73 8.41 -5.63
C TYR A 49 15.92 7.47 -5.49
N GLY A 50 16.07 6.51 -6.39
CA GLY A 50 17.15 5.54 -6.36
C GLY A 50 16.75 4.22 -5.71
N ALA A 51 17.70 3.28 -5.65
CA ALA A 51 17.47 1.95 -5.12
C ALA A 51 17.46 1.96 -3.59
N ASN A 52 16.53 1.20 -2.99
CA ASN A 52 16.48 0.98 -1.55
C ASN A 52 16.06 -0.46 -1.28
N LYS A 53 16.96 -1.24 -0.67
CA LYS A 53 16.73 -2.66 -0.38
C LYS A 53 15.66 -2.89 0.69
N SER A 54 15.33 -1.87 1.47
CA SER A 54 14.31 -1.96 2.51
C SER A 54 12.90 -1.84 1.99
N ILE A 55 12.72 -1.52 0.70
CA ILE A 55 11.40 -1.35 0.09
C ILE A 55 11.16 -2.47 -0.91
N ASN A 56 10.06 -3.20 -0.70
CA ASN A 56 9.59 -4.24 -1.62
C ASN A 56 8.18 -3.91 -2.10
N ILE A 57 7.77 -4.48 -3.22
CA ILE A 57 6.49 -4.21 -3.84
C ILE A 57 5.64 -5.47 -3.85
N ILE A 58 4.39 -5.35 -3.42
CA ILE A 58 3.39 -6.41 -3.48
C ILE A 58 2.37 -6.00 -4.55
N GLN A 59 2.18 -6.84 -5.56
CA GLN A 59 1.26 -6.54 -6.65
C GLN A 59 -0.19 -6.58 -6.18
N ALA A 60 -0.95 -5.53 -6.50
CA ALA A 60 -2.39 -5.48 -6.36
C ALA A 60 -2.95 -4.76 -7.58
N ASP A 61 -3.86 -5.40 -8.30
CA ASP A 61 -4.33 -4.89 -9.59
C ASP A 61 -5.49 -3.92 -9.47
N GLU A 62 -6.18 -3.91 -8.33
CA GLU A 62 -7.39 -3.13 -8.13
C GLU A 62 -7.26 -2.09 -7.04
N VAL A 63 -8.04 -1.00 -7.16
CA VAL A 63 -8.09 0.08 -6.16
C VAL A 63 -9.55 0.32 -5.82
N ILE A 64 -9.85 0.45 -4.51
CA ILE A 64 -11.18 0.83 -4.05
C ILE A 64 -11.21 2.36 -3.91
N GLY A 65 -12.09 3.01 -4.68
CA GLY A 65 -12.26 4.45 -4.61
C GLY A 65 -13.08 4.90 -3.40
N ASN A 66 -12.90 6.15 -3.00
CA ASN A 66 -13.61 6.71 -1.85
C ASN A 66 -15.12 6.83 -2.09
N ASP A 67 -15.55 6.89 -3.34
CA ASP A 67 -16.95 7.00 -3.75
C ASP A 67 -17.63 5.65 -3.98
N GLU A 68 -16.90 4.54 -3.89
CA GLU A 68 -17.49 3.21 -4.07
C GLU A 68 -18.15 2.73 -2.78
N PRO A 69 -19.29 1.99 -2.88
CA PRO A 69 -19.90 1.38 -1.70
C PRO A 69 -18.91 0.41 -1.04
N PRO A 70 -18.51 0.64 0.23
CA PRO A 70 -17.41 -0.11 0.84
C PRO A 70 -17.60 -1.62 0.90
N VAL A 71 -18.76 -2.09 1.33
CA VAL A 71 -19.00 -3.53 1.48
C VAL A 71 -18.95 -4.24 0.14
N LYS A 72 -19.62 -3.66 -0.87
CA LYS A 72 -19.65 -4.22 -2.22
C LYS A 72 -18.26 -4.22 -2.83
N ALA A 73 -17.52 -3.11 -2.67
CA ALA A 73 -16.19 -2.97 -3.22
C ALA A 73 -15.21 -4.00 -2.62
N VAL A 74 -15.24 -4.19 -1.30
CA VAL A 74 -14.39 -5.18 -0.64
C VAL A 74 -14.69 -6.60 -1.13
N ARG A 75 -15.95 -6.92 -1.34
CA ARG A 75 -16.36 -8.26 -1.82
C ARG A 75 -15.99 -8.51 -3.28
N SER A 76 -16.10 -7.49 -4.14
CA SER A 76 -15.85 -7.64 -5.58
C SER A 76 -14.39 -7.39 -5.96
N LYS A 77 -13.69 -6.51 -5.25
CA LYS A 77 -12.29 -6.16 -5.54
C LYS A 77 -11.33 -6.81 -4.55
N ARG A 78 -11.29 -8.13 -4.57
CA ARG A 78 -10.43 -8.92 -3.67
C ARG A 78 -8.94 -8.70 -3.92
N ASP A 79 -8.57 -8.25 -5.12
CA ASP A 79 -7.19 -7.95 -5.49
C ASP A 79 -6.84 -6.47 -5.30
N SER A 80 -7.61 -5.74 -4.50
CA SER A 80 -7.30 -4.35 -4.18
C SER A 80 -6.18 -4.27 -3.14
N SER A 81 -5.47 -3.15 -3.14
CA SER A 81 -4.37 -2.94 -2.19
C SER A 81 -4.87 -2.98 -0.74
N ILE A 82 -6.06 -2.43 -0.45
CA ILE A 82 -6.63 -2.44 0.90
C ILE A 82 -6.93 -3.87 1.36
N VAL A 83 -7.59 -4.68 0.51
CA VAL A 83 -7.93 -6.04 0.88
C VAL A 83 -6.68 -6.88 1.11
N LYS A 84 -5.68 -6.76 0.23
CA LYS A 84 -4.42 -7.47 0.39
C LYS A 84 -3.69 -7.10 1.67
N GLY A 85 -3.62 -5.80 1.98
CA GLY A 85 -2.97 -5.34 3.19
C GLY A 85 -3.63 -5.88 4.45
N LEU A 86 -4.95 -5.83 4.50
CA LEU A 86 -5.70 -6.33 5.66
C LEU A 86 -5.58 -7.85 5.80
N GLU A 87 -5.56 -8.59 4.69
CA GLU A 87 -5.35 -10.04 4.74
C GLU A 87 -3.95 -10.39 5.25
N MET A 88 -2.93 -9.68 4.79
CA MET A 88 -1.56 -9.89 5.26
C MET A 88 -1.45 -9.61 6.76
N LEU A 89 -2.12 -8.56 7.24
CA LEU A 89 -2.13 -8.23 8.66
C LEU A 89 -2.81 -9.33 9.48
N ARG A 90 -3.94 -9.83 9.00
CA ARG A 90 -4.69 -10.90 9.66
C ARG A 90 -3.88 -12.19 9.77
N LYS A 91 -3.06 -12.47 8.73
CA LYS A 91 -2.21 -13.68 8.69
C LYS A 91 -0.88 -13.51 9.41
N ASN A 92 -0.63 -12.35 9.99
CA ASN A 92 0.63 -12.00 10.64
C ASN A 92 1.84 -11.98 9.70
N ASP A 93 1.60 -11.75 8.40
CA ASP A 93 2.69 -11.58 7.43
C ASP A 93 3.34 -10.20 7.55
N ILE A 94 2.64 -9.26 8.14
CA ILE A 94 3.12 -7.89 8.40
C ILE A 94 2.75 -7.49 9.83
N ASP A 95 3.44 -6.49 10.34
CA ASP A 95 3.21 -5.98 11.70
C ASP A 95 2.21 -4.81 11.74
N ALA A 96 2.12 -4.06 10.65
CA ALA A 96 1.22 -2.91 10.55
C ALA A 96 0.83 -2.66 9.10
N PHE A 97 -0.33 -2.06 8.88
CA PHE A 97 -0.81 -1.66 7.57
C PHE A 97 -1.32 -0.23 7.61
N ILE A 98 -0.86 0.59 6.66
CA ILE A 98 -1.21 2.02 6.56
C ILE A 98 -1.89 2.27 5.22
N SER A 99 -3.04 2.96 5.26
CA SER A 99 -3.75 3.36 4.06
C SER A 99 -4.35 4.75 4.21
N ALA A 100 -4.22 5.56 3.17
CA ALA A 100 -4.91 6.84 3.04
C ALA A 100 -6.12 6.74 2.10
N GLY A 101 -6.52 5.52 1.77
CA GLY A 101 -7.63 5.25 0.84
C GLY A 101 -8.99 5.25 1.51
N SER A 102 -9.89 4.43 0.98
CA SER A 102 -11.28 4.36 1.45
C SER A 102 -11.37 3.92 2.91
N THR A 103 -11.79 4.83 3.78
CA THR A 103 -11.99 4.54 5.20
C THR A 103 -13.05 3.46 5.40
N GLY A 104 -14.15 3.51 4.63
CA GLY A 104 -15.20 2.51 4.70
C GLY A 104 -14.71 1.11 4.36
N ALA A 105 -13.93 0.97 3.27
CA ALA A 105 -13.36 -0.32 2.89
C ALA A 105 -12.37 -0.83 3.94
N PHE A 106 -11.58 0.06 4.53
CA PHE A 106 -10.61 -0.30 5.56
C PHE A 106 -11.29 -0.85 6.82
N MET A 107 -12.46 -0.33 7.17
CA MET A 107 -13.19 -0.69 8.39
C MET A 107 -14.10 -1.92 8.23
N VAL A 108 -14.33 -2.39 7.01
CA VAL A 108 -15.20 -3.56 6.76
C VAL A 108 -14.49 -4.93 7.11
#